data_39cf336d47b4ebab65babfba54e104c7
#
_entry.id   39cf336d47b4ebab65babfba54e104c7
#
_cell.length_a   1.000
_cell.length_b   1.000
_cell.length_c   1.000
_cell.angle_alpha   90.00
_cell.angle_beta   90.00
_cell.angle_gamma   90.00
#
_symmetry.space_group_name_H-M   'P 1'
#
loop_
_entity.id
_entity.type
_entity.pdbx_description
1 polymer ?
#
loop_
_entity_poly.entity_id
_entity_poly.type
_entity_poly.pdbx_seq_one_letter_code
_entity_poly.pdbx_strand_id
1 'polypeptide(L)'
;MNLIVDIDIIIEQNTQSILSGIAKRVKEQRLSRNLTQRAFAKRSGVGYDAYRKFETSGEITLRNLALCAIALDDTEGFNELFLKKSYQNIDELLETKKSKKRMRGRKK
;
A
#
# COMPACT_ATOMS: atom_id res chain seq x y z
N MET A 1 15.49 23.49 -21.50
CA MET A 1 14.51 22.71 -20.76
C MET A 1 14.38 23.20 -19.33
N ASN A 2 13.18 23.27 -18.84
CA ASN A 2 12.92 23.78 -17.50
C ASN A 2 12.92 22.65 -16.50
N LEU A 3 13.89 22.67 -15.57
CA LEU A 3 14.02 21.62 -14.57
C LEU A 3 12.79 21.52 -13.67
N ILE A 4 12.18 22.65 -13.36
CA ILE A 4 11.00 22.65 -12.49
C ILE A 4 9.86 21.88 -13.15
N VAL A 5 9.65 22.09 -14.45
CA VAL A 5 8.62 21.37 -15.17
C VAL A 5 8.93 19.88 -15.17
N ASP A 6 10.20 19.54 -15.38
CA ASP A 6 10.60 18.13 -15.40
C ASP A 6 10.37 17.47 -14.05
N ILE A 7 10.66 18.19 -12.97
CA ILE A 7 10.46 17.66 -11.62
C ILE A 7 8.98 17.41 -11.36
N ASP A 8 8.13 18.35 -11.76
CA ASP A 8 6.70 18.18 -11.57
C ASP A 8 6.17 16.97 -12.33
N ILE A 9 6.65 16.78 -13.55
CA ILE A 9 6.24 15.64 -14.36
C ILE A 9 6.71 14.34 -13.71
N ILE A 10 7.93 14.32 -13.20
CA ILE A 10 8.46 13.13 -12.57
C ILE A 10 7.66 12.78 -11.32
N ILE A 11 7.30 13.78 -10.52
CA ILE A 11 6.52 13.55 -9.31
C ILE A 11 5.16 12.96 -9.67
N GLU A 12 4.52 13.51 -10.69
CA GLU A 12 3.22 13.02 -11.11
C GLU A 12 3.31 11.58 -11.60
N GLN A 13 4.33 11.28 -12.41
CA GLN A 13 4.50 9.93 -12.93
C GLN A 13 4.78 8.94 -11.82
N ASN A 14 5.58 9.34 -10.83
CA ASN A 14 5.87 8.45 -9.70
C ASN A 14 4.63 8.20 -8.86
N THR A 15 3.83 9.24 -8.65
CA THR A 15 2.59 9.09 -7.90
C THR A 15 1.66 8.12 -8.60
N GLN A 16 1.46 8.31 -9.90
CA GLN A 16 0.57 7.44 -10.65
C GLN A 16 1.11 6.01 -10.67
N SER A 17 2.41 5.84 -10.76
CA SER A 17 3.01 4.52 -10.75
C SER A 17 2.75 3.81 -9.43
N ILE A 18 2.84 4.53 -8.32
CA ILE A 18 2.55 3.94 -7.01
C ILE A 18 1.09 3.51 -6.92
N LEU A 19 0.19 4.42 -7.32
CA LEU A 19 -1.23 4.13 -7.24
C LEU A 19 -1.61 2.95 -8.12
N SER A 20 -1.13 2.97 -9.36
CA SER A 20 -1.43 1.89 -10.30
C SER A 20 -0.84 0.56 -9.85
N GLY A 21 0.34 0.61 -9.27
CA GLY A 21 0.96 -0.61 -8.77
C GLY A 21 0.15 -1.26 -7.66
N ILE A 22 -0.36 -0.43 -6.75
CA ILE A 22 -1.19 -0.96 -5.66
C ILE A 22 -2.49 -1.52 -6.22
N ALA A 23 -3.13 -0.77 -7.12
CA ALA A 23 -4.38 -1.23 -7.72
C ALA A 23 -4.19 -2.54 -8.46
N LYS A 24 -3.07 -2.68 -9.18
CA LYS A 24 -2.79 -3.90 -9.91
C LYS A 24 -2.63 -5.08 -8.96
N ARG A 25 -1.93 -4.88 -7.87
CA ARG A 25 -1.73 -5.97 -6.92
C ARG A 25 -3.02 -6.38 -6.24
N VAL A 26 -3.88 -5.42 -5.91
CA VAL A 26 -5.17 -5.75 -5.34
C VAL A 26 -6.02 -6.52 -6.35
N LYS A 27 -6.00 -6.07 -7.61
CA LYS A 27 -6.72 -6.77 -8.66
C LYS A 27 -6.25 -8.20 -8.82
N GLU A 28 -4.93 -8.40 -8.80
CA GLU A 28 -4.39 -9.74 -8.95
C GLU A 28 -4.83 -10.65 -7.80
N GLN A 29 -4.85 -10.12 -6.59
CA GLN A 29 -5.32 -10.90 -5.46
C GLN A 29 -6.81 -11.21 -5.55
N ARG A 30 -7.58 -10.24 -6.04
CA ARG A 30 -9.00 -10.48 -6.27
C ARG A 30 -9.22 -11.61 -7.26
N LEU A 31 -8.49 -11.53 -8.38
CA LEU A 31 -8.65 -12.54 -9.42
C LEU A 31 -8.18 -13.92 -8.95
N SER A 32 -7.14 -13.97 -8.13
CA SER A 32 -6.67 -15.24 -7.62
C SER A 32 -7.70 -15.94 -6.74
N ARG A 33 -8.66 -15.18 -6.24
CA ARG A 33 -9.75 -15.72 -5.42
C ARG A 33 -11.02 -15.94 -6.23
N ASN A 34 -10.92 -15.79 -7.55
CA ASN A 34 -12.05 -15.98 -8.47
C ASN A 34 -13.23 -15.08 -8.14
N LEU A 35 -12.93 -13.85 -7.72
CA LEU A 35 -13.99 -12.90 -7.38
C LEU A 35 -14.14 -11.87 -8.49
N THR A 36 -15.38 -11.58 -8.85
CA THR A 36 -15.66 -10.46 -9.73
C THR A 36 -15.47 -9.16 -8.96
N GLN A 37 -15.39 -8.05 -9.70
CA GLN A 37 -15.31 -6.76 -9.04
C GLN A 37 -16.53 -6.53 -8.15
N ARG A 38 -17.71 -6.89 -8.63
CA ARG A 38 -18.92 -6.70 -7.85
C ARG A 38 -18.93 -7.55 -6.59
N ALA A 39 -18.51 -8.80 -6.71
CA ALA A 39 -18.47 -9.69 -5.56
C ALA A 39 -17.43 -9.21 -4.54
N PHE A 40 -16.30 -8.75 -5.02
CA PHE A 40 -15.27 -8.26 -4.10
C PHE A 40 -15.71 -6.97 -3.41
N ALA A 41 -16.36 -6.07 -4.16
CA ALA A 41 -16.87 -4.86 -3.56
C ALA A 41 -17.87 -5.19 -2.45
N LYS A 42 -18.74 -6.12 -2.71
CA LYS A 42 -19.73 -6.52 -1.69
C LYS A 42 -19.04 -7.12 -0.47
N ARG A 43 -18.06 -7.97 -0.69
CA ARG A 43 -17.36 -8.63 0.42
C ARG A 43 -16.56 -7.63 1.25
N SER A 44 -15.95 -6.66 0.60
CA SER A 44 -15.11 -5.71 1.30
C SER A 44 -15.89 -4.58 1.95
N GLY A 45 -17.09 -4.33 1.46
CA GLY A 45 -17.85 -3.18 1.94
C GLY A 45 -17.54 -1.90 1.22
N VAL A 46 -16.69 -1.96 0.19
CA VAL A 46 -16.40 -0.80 -0.65
C VAL A 46 -17.49 -0.71 -1.72
N GLY A 47 -17.97 0.51 -2.01
CA GLY A 47 -18.94 0.67 -3.06
C GLY A 47 -18.43 0.16 -4.39
N TYR A 48 -19.32 -0.44 -5.17
CA TYR A 48 -18.89 -1.04 -6.43
C TYR A 48 -18.25 -0.04 -7.38
N ASP A 49 -18.87 1.13 -7.53
CA ASP A 49 -18.31 2.13 -8.44
C ASP A 49 -16.95 2.63 -7.96
N ALA A 50 -16.82 2.81 -6.64
CA ALA A 50 -15.55 3.25 -6.07
C ALA A 50 -14.47 2.19 -6.28
N TYR A 51 -14.82 0.93 -6.10
CA TYR A 51 -13.84 -0.12 -6.30
C TYR A 51 -13.43 -0.25 -7.76
N ARG A 52 -14.41 -0.20 -8.66
CA ARG A 52 -14.11 -0.29 -10.09
C ARG A 52 -13.21 0.85 -10.53
N LYS A 53 -13.49 2.06 -10.06
CA LYS A 53 -12.65 3.20 -10.38
C LYS A 53 -11.24 3.00 -9.86
N PHE A 54 -11.12 2.41 -8.68
CA PHE A 54 -9.81 2.16 -8.10
C PHE A 54 -8.97 1.26 -9.01
N GLU A 55 -9.54 0.21 -9.54
CA GLU A 55 -8.75 -0.69 -10.40
C GLU A 55 -8.29 -0.02 -11.67
N THR A 56 -9.04 0.95 -12.19
CA THR A 56 -8.63 1.64 -13.41
C THR A 56 -7.73 2.83 -13.16
N SER A 57 -7.95 3.57 -12.09
CA SER A 57 -7.24 4.84 -11.87
C SER A 57 -6.22 4.77 -10.74
N GLY A 58 -6.34 3.79 -9.87
CA GLY A 58 -5.51 3.74 -8.68
C GLY A 58 -6.01 4.61 -7.54
N GLU A 59 -7.11 5.33 -7.74
CA GLU A 59 -7.59 6.27 -6.74
C GLU A 59 -8.56 5.62 -5.79
N ILE A 60 -8.29 5.73 -4.51
CA ILE A 60 -9.11 5.13 -3.48
C ILE A 60 -8.80 5.85 -2.17
N THR A 61 -9.78 5.93 -1.29
CA THR A 61 -9.49 6.47 0.03
C THR A 61 -8.69 5.45 0.82
N LEU A 62 -7.91 5.96 1.76
CA LEU A 62 -7.16 5.04 2.62
C LEU A 62 -8.09 4.09 3.36
N ARG A 63 -9.24 4.60 3.80
CA ARG A 63 -10.22 3.76 4.48
C ARG A 63 -10.68 2.62 3.60
N ASN A 64 -11.02 2.93 2.35
CA ASN A 64 -11.49 1.88 1.45
C ASN A 64 -10.38 0.89 1.11
N LEU A 65 -9.15 1.37 1.01
CA LEU A 65 -8.03 0.46 0.80
C LEU A 65 -7.85 -0.48 1.98
N ALA A 66 -8.04 0.02 3.19
CA ALA A 66 -7.96 -0.82 4.37
C ALA A 66 -9.06 -1.88 4.35
N LEU A 67 -10.27 -1.52 3.91
CA LEU A 67 -11.35 -2.49 3.77
C LEU A 67 -10.98 -3.57 2.77
N CYS A 68 -10.33 -3.20 1.68
CA CYS A 68 -9.86 -4.18 0.71
C CYS A 68 -8.83 -5.13 1.34
N ALA A 69 -7.92 -4.58 2.14
CA ALA A 69 -6.90 -5.41 2.78
C ALA A 69 -7.54 -6.42 3.72
N ILE A 70 -8.57 -6.00 4.45
CA ILE A 70 -9.28 -6.91 5.34
C ILE A 70 -9.95 -8.01 4.53
N ALA A 71 -10.59 -7.64 3.43
CA ALA A 71 -11.29 -8.61 2.59
C ALA A 71 -10.32 -9.61 1.97
N LEU A 72 -9.09 -9.19 1.71
CA LEU A 72 -8.08 -10.06 1.15
C LEU A 72 -7.28 -10.82 2.22
N ASP A 73 -7.60 -10.57 3.48
CA ASP A 73 -6.86 -11.16 4.59
C ASP A 73 -5.37 -10.82 4.49
N ASP A 74 -5.11 -9.57 4.14
CA ASP A 74 -3.73 -9.09 3.94
C ASP A 74 -3.51 -7.81 4.73
N THR A 75 -3.95 -7.81 5.99
CA THR A 75 -3.76 -6.63 6.83
C THR A 75 -2.32 -6.46 7.26
N GLU A 76 -1.55 -7.53 7.25
CA GLU A 76 -0.15 -7.45 7.66
C GLU A 76 0.63 -6.53 6.73
N GLY A 77 0.47 -6.72 5.43
CA GLY A 77 1.14 -5.85 4.47
C GLY A 77 0.70 -4.41 4.62
N PHE A 78 -0.58 -4.21 4.88
CA PHE A 78 -1.11 -2.86 5.06
C PHE A 78 -0.52 -2.21 6.32
N ASN A 79 -0.39 -2.97 7.39
CA ASN A 79 0.16 -2.45 8.63
C ASN A 79 1.64 -2.13 8.54
N GLU A 80 2.32 -2.67 7.53
CA GLU A 80 3.73 -2.41 7.34
C GLU A 80 4.00 -1.21 6.44
N LEU A 81 2.94 -0.55 6.00
CA LEU A 81 3.13 0.67 5.19
C LEU A 81 3.97 1.67 5.95
N PHE A 82 5.02 2.16 5.28
CA PHE A 82 5.94 3.15 5.83
C PHE A 82 6.69 2.67 7.06
N LEU A 83 6.59 1.39 7.37
CA LEU A 83 7.42 0.84 8.43
C LEU A 83 8.85 0.86 7.93
N LYS A 84 9.72 1.50 8.70
CA LYS A 84 11.09 1.65 8.27
C LYS A 84 11.78 0.30 8.27
N LYS A 85 12.30 -0.10 7.13
CA LYS A 85 13.02 -1.34 6.98
C LYS A 85 14.36 -1.04 6.37
N SER A 86 15.41 -1.31 7.08
CA SER A 86 16.74 -1.05 6.57
C SER A 86 17.66 -2.22 6.82
N TYR A 87 17.12 -3.42 6.85
CA TYR A 87 17.92 -4.61 7.10
C TYR A 87 18.62 -5.00 5.81
N GLN A 88 19.90 -4.70 5.74
CA GLN A 88 20.69 -5.12 4.60
C GLN A 88 21.48 -6.37 4.89
N ASN A 89 21.71 -6.64 6.17
CA ASN A 89 22.39 -7.85 6.60
C ASN A 89 22.06 -8.11 8.06
N ILE A 90 22.56 -9.24 8.56
CA ILE A 90 22.23 -9.66 9.92
C ILE A 90 22.75 -8.68 10.95
N ASP A 91 23.91 -8.11 10.71
CA ASP A 91 24.49 -7.16 11.66
C ASP A 91 23.59 -5.94 11.81
N GLU A 92 23.07 -5.42 10.71
CA GLU A 92 22.17 -4.29 10.76
C GLU A 92 20.90 -4.66 11.52
N LEU A 93 20.40 -5.86 11.29
CA LEU A 93 19.20 -6.32 11.96
C LEU A 93 19.40 -6.37 13.47
N LEU A 94 20.52 -6.90 13.90
CA LEU A 94 20.82 -6.98 15.33
C LEU A 94 20.96 -5.62 15.95
N GLU A 95 21.62 -4.71 15.24
CA GLU A 95 21.78 -3.34 15.73
C GLU A 95 20.43 -2.65 15.85
N THR A 96 19.59 -2.85 14.86
CA THR A 96 18.27 -2.25 14.88
C THR A 96 17.46 -2.75 16.08
N LYS A 97 17.55 -4.04 16.37
CA LYS A 97 16.83 -4.59 17.51
C LYS A 97 17.33 -4.01 18.83
N LYS A 98 18.63 -3.86 18.96
CA LYS A 98 19.19 -3.25 20.15
C LYS A 98 18.72 -1.81 20.30
N SER A 99 18.74 -1.06 19.23
CA SER A 99 18.28 0.33 19.27
C SER A 99 16.83 0.42 19.70
N LYS A 100 16.00 -0.44 19.16
CA LYS A 100 14.58 -0.44 19.53
C LYS A 100 14.36 -0.71 20.99
N LYS A 101 15.14 -1.63 21.54
CA LYS A 101 15.03 -1.93 22.96
C LYS A 101 15.37 -0.72 23.81
N ARG A 102 16.45 -0.03 23.47
CA ARG A 102 16.84 1.14 24.23
C ARG A 102 15.84 2.26 24.10
N MET A 103 15.33 2.45 22.90
CA MET A 103 14.35 3.51 22.68
C MET A 103 13.09 3.28 23.46
N ARG A 104 12.71 2.03 23.63
CA ARG A 104 11.55 1.74 24.45
C ARG A 104 11.75 2.17 25.89
N GLY A 105 12.94 1.96 26.40
CA GLY A 105 13.24 2.38 27.76
C GLY A 105 13.21 3.86 27.97
N ARG A 106 13.42 4.64 26.89
CA ARG A 106 13.44 6.10 26.98
C ARG A 106 12.15 6.72 26.52
N LYS A 107 11.17 5.96 26.25
CA LYS A 107 9.91 6.45 25.77
C LYS A 107 9.32 7.45 26.74
N LYS A 108 8.83 8.57 26.24
CA LYS A 108 8.20 9.55 27.10
C LYS A 108 6.72 9.48 27.00
#